data_03a4bdf57480651de1fe23445d572c86
#
_entry.id   03a4bdf57480651de1fe23445d572c86
#
_cell.length_a   1.000
_cell.length_b   1.000
_cell.length_c   1.000
_cell.angle_alpha   90.00
_cell.angle_beta   90.00
_cell.angle_gamma   90.00
#
_symmetry.space_group_name_H-M   'P 1'
#
loop_
_entity.id
_entity.type
_entity.pdbx_description
1 polymer ?
#
loop_
_entity_poly.entity_id
_entity_poly.type
_entity_poly.pdbx_seq_one_letter_code
_entity_poly.pdbx_strand_id
1 'polypeptide(L)'
;VDDQKQQARSDAEEGTVRLFITSKSNNKEYVEKRVAEMMVQDTGDIGWNDEEDYKSLILEHHMAASRFGFSELYMPLSNSKKFDTSLREGSIPELSILSKLVFPLLVAYQSGNDFEVAKIIRKNSPLLNKEVFITGLNNQVELLRKAEEAVELLMKLWNDGKVPTCLEVLKSIRDTGLFKVGNRVDEVLADYSQDENEKITALRTALSAPFYELERYALYVSDNTRFATHQGVKGLEFPRVMVILDDAQARGFLFSYEKLFGVKAQSDTDEKNAHDGKDTSITRTARLFYVACTRAKKSLAIVAYTENEEMVRDTALANGWFLENEIYIV
;
A
#
# COMPACT_ATOMS: atom_id res chain seq x y z
N VAL A 1 19.36 -6.89 -28.09
CA VAL A 1 19.16 -7.17 -26.65
C VAL A 1 20.34 -8.02 -26.26
N ASP A 2 21.17 -7.54 -25.33
CA ASP A 2 22.36 -8.25 -24.88
C ASP A 2 21.98 -9.62 -24.33
N ASP A 3 22.46 -10.68 -24.99
CA ASP A 3 22.40 -12.07 -24.57
C ASP A 3 23.34 -12.38 -23.38
N GLN A 4 23.62 -11.42 -22.54
CA GLN A 4 24.42 -11.66 -21.34
C GLN A 4 23.56 -12.41 -20.31
N LYS A 5 23.76 -13.72 -20.21
CA LYS A 5 23.26 -14.51 -19.08
C LYS A 5 23.79 -13.87 -17.79
N GLN A 6 22.88 -13.33 -16.98
CA GLN A 6 23.27 -12.89 -15.65
C GLN A 6 23.80 -14.10 -14.87
N GLN A 7 24.99 -13.97 -14.34
CA GLN A 7 25.58 -15.00 -13.49
C GLN A 7 25.10 -14.79 -12.05
N ALA A 8 24.80 -15.89 -11.36
CA ALA A 8 24.56 -15.85 -9.94
C ALA A 8 25.77 -15.26 -9.21
N ARG A 9 25.51 -14.53 -8.12
CA ARG A 9 26.60 -14.03 -7.25
C ARG A 9 27.34 -15.23 -6.65
N SER A 10 28.64 -15.07 -6.41
CA SER A 10 29.49 -16.13 -5.83
C SER A 10 29.08 -16.54 -4.39
N ASP A 11 28.29 -15.71 -3.73
CA ASP A 11 27.72 -15.91 -2.38
C ASP A 11 26.23 -16.27 -2.40
N ALA A 12 25.66 -16.58 -3.57
CA ALA A 12 24.26 -16.98 -3.69
C ALA A 12 24.07 -18.39 -3.11
N GLU A 13 23.14 -18.50 -2.16
CA GLU A 13 22.66 -19.78 -1.64
C GLU A 13 21.59 -20.36 -2.56
N GLU A 14 21.46 -21.69 -2.61
CA GLU A 14 20.37 -22.35 -3.32
C GLU A 14 19.07 -22.13 -2.57
N GLY A 15 18.11 -21.48 -3.20
CA GLY A 15 16.80 -21.15 -2.62
C GLY A 15 15.72 -22.12 -3.06
N THR A 16 14.58 -22.06 -2.38
CA THR A 16 13.37 -22.82 -2.76
C THR A 16 12.41 -21.91 -3.52
N VAL A 17 11.90 -22.38 -4.66
CA VAL A 17 10.87 -21.70 -5.44
C VAL A 17 9.63 -22.57 -5.57
N ARG A 18 8.43 -21.96 -5.49
CA ARG A 18 7.15 -22.63 -5.73
C ARG A 18 6.22 -21.72 -6.52
N LEU A 19 5.53 -22.30 -7.51
CA LEU A 19 4.46 -21.65 -8.27
C LEU A 19 3.11 -22.21 -7.83
N PHE A 20 2.27 -21.33 -7.28
CA PHE A 20 0.90 -21.62 -6.89
C PHE A 20 -0.05 -21.02 -7.92
N ILE A 21 -0.85 -21.83 -8.56
CA ILE A 21 -1.80 -21.43 -9.60
C ILE A 21 -3.21 -21.56 -9.04
N THR A 22 -4.03 -20.56 -9.23
CA THR A 22 -5.38 -20.51 -8.68
C THR A 22 -6.31 -19.70 -9.56
N SER A 23 -7.63 -19.97 -9.44
CA SER A 23 -8.64 -19.20 -10.15
C SER A 23 -8.64 -17.73 -9.68
N LYS A 24 -8.80 -16.81 -10.63
CA LYS A 24 -8.95 -15.37 -10.33
C LYS A 24 -10.16 -15.05 -9.47
N SER A 25 -11.17 -15.92 -9.39
CA SER A 25 -12.38 -15.77 -8.58
C SER A 25 -12.19 -16.14 -7.11
N ASN A 26 -11.11 -16.85 -6.76
CA ASN A 26 -10.87 -17.28 -5.39
C ASN A 26 -10.59 -16.10 -4.45
N ASN A 27 -10.93 -16.30 -3.17
CA ASN A 27 -10.66 -15.31 -2.13
C ASN A 27 -9.15 -15.11 -1.96
N LYS A 28 -8.67 -13.90 -2.21
CA LYS A 28 -7.23 -13.56 -2.26
C LYS A 28 -6.55 -13.77 -0.91
N GLU A 29 -7.15 -13.30 0.17
CA GLU A 29 -6.60 -13.41 1.52
C GLU A 29 -6.47 -14.87 1.94
N TYR A 30 -7.52 -15.67 1.70
CA TYR A 30 -7.50 -17.10 1.99
C TYR A 30 -6.40 -17.84 1.21
N VAL A 31 -6.31 -17.60 -0.10
CA VAL A 31 -5.30 -18.23 -0.97
C VAL A 31 -3.89 -17.84 -0.53
N GLU A 32 -3.62 -16.55 -0.34
CA GLU A 32 -2.28 -16.08 0.02
C GLU A 32 -1.85 -16.61 1.40
N LYS A 33 -2.77 -16.71 2.36
CA LYS A 33 -2.52 -17.37 3.65
C LYS A 33 -2.23 -18.86 3.48
N ARG A 34 -3.04 -19.56 2.68
CA ARG A 34 -2.84 -20.98 2.40
C ARG A 34 -1.50 -21.26 1.73
N VAL A 35 -1.08 -20.38 0.81
CA VAL A 35 0.24 -20.45 0.17
C VAL A 35 1.36 -20.31 1.20
N ALA A 36 1.26 -19.37 2.12
CA ALA A 36 2.24 -19.21 3.19
C ALA A 36 2.34 -20.47 4.07
N GLU A 37 1.20 -21.09 4.45
CA GLU A 37 1.16 -22.35 5.17
C GLU A 37 1.84 -23.51 4.40
N MET A 38 1.60 -23.59 3.07
CA MET A 38 2.23 -24.60 2.22
C MET A 38 3.74 -24.37 2.10
N MET A 39 4.19 -23.12 2.04
CA MET A 39 5.62 -22.79 2.06
C MET A 39 6.30 -23.23 3.37
N VAL A 40 5.63 -23.13 4.51
CA VAL A 40 6.14 -23.70 5.79
C VAL A 40 6.29 -25.22 5.68
N GLN A 41 5.28 -25.90 5.15
CA GLN A 41 5.27 -27.36 5.02
C GLN A 41 6.39 -27.86 4.09
N ASP A 42 6.60 -27.19 2.98
CA ASP A 42 7.57 -27.58 1.95
C ASP A 42 9.02 -27.26 2.33
N THR A 43 9.23 -26.13 3.01
CA THR A 43 10.58 -25.62 3.28
C THR A 43 11.03 -25.81 4.71
N GLY A 44 10.10 -26.06 5.63
CA GLY A 44 10.36 -26.03 7.08
C GLY A 44 10.65 -24.63 7.64
N ASP A 45 10.54 -23.59 6.81
CA ASP A 45 10.83 -22.21 7.18
C ASP A 45 9.62 -21.55 7.86
N ILE A 46 9.62 -21.54 9.20
CA ILE A 46 8.54 -21.01 10.02
C ILE A 46 8.28 -19.50 9.84
N GLY A 47 9.23 -18.75 9.25
CA GLY A 47 9.03 -17.32 8.97
C GLY A 47 7.92 -17.05 7.96
N TRP A 48 7.41 -18.05 7.26
CA TRP A 48 6.20 -17.91 6.45
C TRP A 48 4.90 -17.86 7.28
N ASN A 49 4.95 -18.22 8.58
CA ASN A 49 3.80 -18.09 9.49
C ASN A 49 3.55 -16.64 9.93
N ASP A 50 4.55 -15.79 9.86
CA ASP A 50 4.43 -14.39 10.25
C ASP A 50 4.35 -13.51 8.99
N GLU A 51 3.24 -12.78 8.88
CA GLU A 51 3.02 -11.88 7.75
C GLU A 51 4.02 -10.73 7.66
N GLU A 52 4.74 -10.42 8.74
CA GLU A 52 5.80 -9.41 8.78
C GLU A 52 7.16 -9.95 8.33
N ASP A 53 7.33 -11.27 8.32
CA ASP A 53 8.60 -11.95 8.01
C ASP A 53 8.81 -12.25 6.51
N TYR A 54 7.80 -12.03 5.66
CA TYR A 54 7.93 -12.14 4.21
C TYR A 54 7.39 -10.91 3.47
N LYS A 55 7.99 -10.58 2.33
CA LYS A 55 7.57 -9.46 1.49
C LYS A 55 6.60 -9.92 0.41
N SER A 56 5.42 -9.32 0.34
CA SER A 56 4.42 -9.57 -0.71
C SER A 56 4.57 -8.53 -1.82
N LEU A 57 4.96 -8.98 -3.00
CA LEU A 57 5.13 -8.11 -4.17
C LEU A 57 3.87 -8.11 -5.02
N ILE A 58 3.34 -6.94 -5.26
CA ILE A 58 2.11 -6.68 -6.03
C ILE A 58 2.42 -5.83 -7.26
N LEU A 59 1.55 -5.88 -8.26
CA LEU A 59 1.77 -5.12 -9.49
C LEU A 59 1.48 -3.62 -9.32
N GLU A 60 0.40 -3.29 -8.61
CA GLU A 60 -0.06 -1.90 -8.43
C GLU A 60 -0.48 -1.60 -6.98
N HIS A 61 -0.30 -0.34 -6.57
CA HIS A 61 -0.56 0.11 -5.19
C HIS A 61 -1.99 -0.14 -4.69
N HIS A 62 -3.01 -0.08 -5.55
CA HIS A 62 -4.39 -0.35 -5.14
C HIS A 62 -4.63 -1.82 -4.76
N MET A 63 -3.78 -2.74 -5.22
CA MET A 63 -3.83 -4.13 -4.78
C MET A 63 -3.39 -4.26 -3.32
N ALA A 64 -2.44 -3.42 -2.86
CA ALA A 64 -2.13 -3.32 -1.44
C ALA A 64 -3.30 -2.72 -0.65
N ALA A 65 -3.93 -1.67 -1.18
CA ALA A 65 -5.08 -1.06 -0.53
C ALA A 65 -6.20 -2.07 -0.26
N SER A 66 -6.49 -2.95 -1.23
CA SER A 66 -7.48 -4.02 -1.09
C SER A 66 -7.08 -5.07 -0.04
N ARG A 67 -5.81 -5.51 -0.03
CA ARG A 67 -5.32 -6.58 0.86
C ARG A 67 -5.03 -6.12 2.28
N PHE A 68 -4.61 -4.88 2.42
CA PHE A 68 -4.27 -4.29 3.72
C PHE A 68 -5.42 -3.47 4.32
N GLY A 69 -6.56 -3.34 3.57
CA GLY A 69 -7.80 -2.77 4.06
C GLY A 69 -7.78 -1.25 4.22
N PHE A 70 -7.32 -0.52 3.17
CA PHE A 70 -7.44 0.94 3.07
C PHE A 70 -8.02 1.39 1.71
N SER A 71 -8.93 0.58 1.16
CA SER A 71 -9.49 0.81 -0.18
C SER A 71 -10.43 2.01 -0.25
N GLU A 72 -11.25 2.26 0.77
CA GLU A 72 -12.21 3.37 0.76
C GLU A 72 -11.49 4.71 0.76
N LEU A 73 -10.37 4.81 1.48
CA LEU A 73 -9.49 5.97 1.46
C LEU A 73 -8.74 6.11 0.13
N TYR A 74 -8.20 5.00 -0.40
CA TYR A 74 -7.24 5.01 -1.50
C TYR A 74 -7.89 5.16 -2.87
N MET A 75 -8.98 4.42 -3.14
CA MET A 75 -9.57 4.30 -4.47
C MET A 75 -10.10 5.61 -5.05
N PRO A 76 -10.82 6.47 -4.30
CA PRO A 76 -11.29 7.74 -4.84
C PRO A 76 -10.14 8.64 -5.32
N LEU A 77 -9.02 8.62 -4.59
CA LEU A 77 -7.84 9.42 -4.92
C LEU A 77 -7.04 8.83 -6.08
N SER A 78 -6.89 7.51 -6.13
CA SER A 78 -6.15 6.80 -7.19
C SER A 78 -6.84 6.88 -8.56
N ASN A 79 -8.16 7.08 -8.58
CA ASN A 79 -8.92 7.29 -9.81
C ASN A 79 -8.72 8.69 -10.41
N SER A 80 -8.22 9.65 -9.63
CA SER A 80 -7.93 11.00 -10.08
C SER A 80 -6.43 11.16 -10.35
N LYS A 81 -6.05 11.33 -11.62
CA LYS A 81 -4.65 11.55 -12.04
C LYS A 81 -3.97 12.70 -11.29
N LYS A 82 -4.76 13.60 -10.69
CA LYS A 82 -4.25 14.77 -9.96
C LYS A 82 -3.61 14.44 -8.62
N PHE A 83 -3.87 13.24 -8.06
CA PHE A 83 -3.32 12.79 -6.78
C PHE A 83 -2.26 11.68 -6.92
N ASP A 84 -2.07 11.10 -8.11
CA ASP A 84 -1.30 9.88 -8.32
C ASP A 84 0.09 9.91 -7.63
N THR A 85 0.91 10.92 -7.88
CA THR A 85 2.23 11.04 -7.26
C THR A 85 2.13 11.31 -5.76
N SER A 86 1.34 12.30 -5.35
CA SER A 86 1.23 12.70 -3.94
C SER A 86 0.57 11.63 -3.07
N LEU A 87 -0.31 10.80 -3.64
CA LEU A 87 -0.90 9.66 -2.96
C LEU A 87 0.15 8.56 -2.69
N ARG A 88 1.00 8.26 -3.67
CA ARG A 88 2.09 7.28 -3.51
C ARG A 88 3.16 7.73 -2.54
N GLU A 89 3.46 9.02 -2.50
CA GLU A 89 4.45 9.62 -1.61
C GLU A 89 3.91 9.95 -0.20
N GLY A 90 2.60 9.78 0.06
CA GLY A 90 1.99 10.20 1.33
C GLY A 90 2.07 11.71 1.57
N SER A 91 2.11 12.52 0.48
CA SER A 91 2.32 13.96 0.55
C SER A 91 1.06 14.80 0.32
N ILE A 92 -0.14 14.17 0.25
CA ILE A 92 -1.42 14.89 0.25
C ILE A 92 -1.57 15.61 1.59
N PRO A 93 -1.68 16.95 1.63
CA PRO A 93 -1.63 17.72 2.86
C PRO A 93 -2.63 17.27 3.92
N GLU A 94 -3.88 16.99 3.54
CA GLU A 94 -4.95 16.57 4.45
C GLU A 94 -4.63 15.20 5.07
N LEU A 95 -4.21 14.25 4.27
CA LEU A 95 -3.79 12.92 4.75
C LEU A 95 -2.49 13.02 5.57
N SER A 96 -1.57 13.90 5.18
CA SER A 96 -0.30 14.09 5.88
C SER A 96 -0.49 14.66 7.30
N ILE A 97 -1.43 15.58 7.50
CA ILE A 97 -1.77 16.09 8.84
C ILE A 97 -2.32 14.94 9.71
N LEU A 98 -3.26 14.17 9.16
CA LEU A 98 -3.88 13.06 9.88
C LEU A 98 -2.87 11.95 10.20
N SER A 99 -2.02 11.56 9.25
CA SER A 99 -1.05 10.46 9.42
C SER A 99 0.17 10.84 10.25
N LYS A 100 0.67 12.09 10.13
CA LYS A 100 1.92 12.50 10.79
C LYS A 100 1.72 13.24 12.12
N LEU A 101 0.53 13.77 12.38
CA LEU A 101 0.23 14.48 13.61
C LEU A 101 -0.86 13.82 14.43
N VAL A 102 -2.00 13.52 13.82
CA VAL A 102 -3.15 12.95 14.56
C VAL A 102 -2.93 11.49 14.93
N PHE A 103 -2.47 10.66 14.00
CA PHE A 103 -2.23 9.24 14.29
C PHE A 103 -1.17 9.03 15.39
N PRO A 104 0.02 9.65 15.37
CA PRO A 104 0.96 9.57 16.48
C PRO A 104 0.40 10.12 17.79
N LEU A 105 -0.40 11.19 17.75
CA LEU A 105 -1.06 11.75 18.93
C LEU A 105 -2.05 10.76 19.53
N LEU A 106 -2.85 10.10 18.70
CA LEU A 106 -3.79 9.05 19.11
C LEU A 106 -3.08 7.88 19.80
N VAL A 107 -2.01 7.37 19.18
CA VAL A 107 -1.19 6.29 19.76
C VAL A 107 -0.59 6.68 21.11
N ALA A 108 -0.03 7.89 21.21
CA ALA A 108 0.54 8.40 22.46
C ALA A 108 -0.54 8.53 23.56
N TYR A 109 -1.71 9.06 23.21
CA TYR A 109 -2.83 9.23 24.13
C TYR A 109 -3.37 7.88 24.64
N GLN A 110 -3.63 6.93 23.72
CA GLN A 110 -4.15 5.60 24.06
C GLN A 110 -3.15 4.77 24.90
N SER A 111 -1.85 4.99 24.71
CA SER A 111 -0.81 4.33 25.54
C SER A 111 -0.55 5.02 26.88
N GLY A 112 -1.24 6.13 27.20
CA GLY A 112 -1.02 6.90 28.42
C GLY A 112 0.34 7.62 28.45
N ASN A 113 0.94 7.88 27.29
CA ASN A 113 2.24 8.55 27.18
C ASN A 113 2.05 10.10 27.12
N ASP A 114 1.73 10.70 28.27
CA ASP A 114 1.49 12.14 28.39
C ASP A 114 2.67 13.01 27.93
N PHE A 115 3.89 12.49 28.10
CA PHE A 115 5.09 13.20 27.65
C PHE A 115 5.12 13.34 26.11
N GLU A 116 4.83 12.28 25.40
CA GLU A 116 4.81 12.31 23.91
C GLU A 116 3.61 13.12 23.41
N VAL A 117 2.44 13.04 24.06
CA VAL A 117 1.27 13.92 23.79
C VAL A 117 1.70 15.39 23.90
N ALA A 118 2.27 15.79 25.03
CA ALA A 118 2.72 17.17 25.25
C ALA A 118 3.77 17.61 24.23
N LYS A 119 4.70 16.74 23.86
CA LYS A 119 5.74 17.01 22.87
C LYS A 119 5.16 17.25 21.47
N ILE A 120 4.21 16.41 21.03
CA ILE A 120 3.54 16.56 19.73
C ILE A 120 2.79 17.89 19.66
N ILE A 121 2.02 18.21 20.70
CA ILE A 121 1.22 19.44 20.76
C ILE A 121 2.13 20.67 20.81
N ARG A 122 3.14 20.69 21.69
CA ARG A 122 4.08 21.81 21.82
C ARG A 122 4.82 22.12 20.53
N LYS A 123 5.14 21.08 19.74
CA LYS A 123 5.90 21.23 18.49
C LYS A 123 5.02 21.72 17.33
N ASN A 124 3.77 21.26 17.26
CA ASN A 124 2.97 21.35 16.04
C ASN A 124 1.68 22.16 16.19
N SER A 125 1.21 22.41 17.41
CA SER A 125 -0.05 23.14 17.60
C SER A 125 0.17 24.66 17.57
N PRO A 126 -0.63 25.41 16.78
CA PRO A 126 -0.62 26.86 16.80
C PRO A 126 -1.08 27.42 18.15
N LEU A 127 -1.84 26.66 18.95
CA LEU A 127 -2.31 27.07 20.29
C LEU A 127 -1.16 27.29 21.26
N LEU A 128 -0.01 26.60 21.07
CA LEU A 128 1.19 26.71 21.94
C LEU A 128 2.40 27.27 21.19
N ASN A 129 2.19 28.01 20.09
CA ASN A 129 3.29 28.65 19.36
C ASN A 129 4.07 29.62 20.31
N LYS A 130 5.43 29.63 20.17
CA LYS A 130 6.32 30.48 21.01
C LYS A 130 5.93 31.93 21.02
N GLU A 131 5.51 32.52 19.91
CA GLU A 131 5.09 33.91 19.81
C GLU A 131 3.84 34.18 20.65
N VAL A 132 2.84 33.28 20.55
CA VAL A 132 1.60 33.37 21.35
C VAL A 132 1.88 33.13 22.82
N PHE A 133 2.82 32.25 23.14
CA PHE A 133 3.21 31.90 24.50
C PHE A 133 4.01 33.01 25.19
N ILE A 134 4.85 33.76 24.46
CA ILE A 134 5.66 34.86 24.96
C ILE A 134 4.83 36.15 25.07
N THR A 135 4.00 36.46 24.11
CA THR A 135 3.14 37.67 24.13
C THR A 135 1.98 37.54 25.12
N GLY A 136 1.58 36.33 25.47
CA GLY A 136 0.51 35.98 26.40
C GLY A 136 0.96 35.66 27.80
N LEU A 137 2.02 36.30 28.35
CA LEU A 137 2.62 35.99 29.66
C LEU A 137 1.61 35.87 30.80
N ASN A 138 0.45 36.54 30.74
CA ASN A 138 -0.63 36.45 31.73
C ASN A 138 -1.68 35.37 31.42
N ASN A 139 -1.55 34.62 30.28
CA ASN A 139 -2.56 33.66 29.82
C ASN A 139 -2.00 32.26 29.47
N GLN A 140 -0.78 31.95 29.91
CA GLN A 140 -0.14 30.66 29.60
C GLN A 140 -0.98 29.44 30.07
N VAL A 141 -1.58 29.55 31.27
CA VAL A 141 -2.45 28.49 31.81
C VAL A 141 -3.69 28.31 30.95
N GLU A 142 -4.28 29.41 30.48
CA GLU A 142 -5.44 29.36 29.58
C GLU A 142 -5.13 28.73 28.22
N LEU A 143 -3.95 29.00 27.65
CA LEU A 143 -3.50 28.39 26.40
C LEU A 143 -3.26 26.89 26.56
N LEU A 144 -2.66 26.46 27.67
CA LEU A 144 -2.48 25.05 28.00
C LEU A 144 -3.84 24.34 28.15
N ARG A 145 -4.78 24.97 28.90
CA ARG A 145 -6.15 24.43 29.06
C ARG A 145 -6.87 24.29 27.72
N LYS A 146 -6.78 25.26 26.81
CA LYS A 146 -7.37 25.18 25.48
C LYS A 146 -6.77 24.05 24.65
N ALA A 147 -5.45 23.86 24.73
CA ALA A 147 -4.80 22.76 24.02
C ALA A 147 -5.23 21.39 24.59
N GLU A 148 -5.34 21.26 25.91
CA GLU A 148 -5.82 20.06 26.58
C GLU A 148 -7.28 19.75 26.19
N GLU A 149 -8.17 20.75 26.27
CA GLU A 149 -9.58 20.60 25.85
C GLU A 149 -9.70 20.20 24.37
N ALA A 150 -8.84 20.76 23.47
CA ALA A 150 -8.82 20.41 22.08
C ALA A 150 -8.41 18.94 21.84
N VAL A 151 -7.41 18.47 22.61
CA VAL A 151 -7.00 17.04 22.58
C VAL A 151 -8.12 16.15 23.10
N GLU A 152 -8.73 16.49 24.23
CA GLU A 152 -9.85 15.70 24.79
C GLU A 152 -11.03 15.63 23.82
N LEU A 153 -11.41 16.74 23.17
CA LEU A 153 -12.49 16.79 22.20
C LEU A 153 -12.18 15.88 20.98
N LEU A 154 -10.92 15.90 20.53
CA LEU A 154 -10.49 15.02 19.45
C LEU A 154 -10.59 13.55 19.89
N MET A 155 -10.06 13.19 21.06
CA MET A 155 -10.04 11.80 21.54
C MET A 155 -11.42 11.24 21.85
N LYS A 156 -12.41 12.09 22.19
CA LYS A 156 -13.80 11.69 22.35
C LYS A 156 -14.43 11.05 21.11
N LEU A 157 -13.88 11.28 19.92
CA LEU A 157 -14.35 10.66 18.68
C LEU A 157 -14.20 9.13 18.71
N TRP A 158 -13.25 8.59 19.49
CA TRP A 158 -13.03 7.14 19.66
C TRP A 158 -13.68 6.54 20.91
N ASN A 159 -14.44 7.32 21.68
CA ASN A 159 -15.10 6.81 22.87
C ASN A 159 -16.20 5.80 22.50
N ASP A 160 -16.52 4.91 23.42
CA ASP A 160 -17.57 3.92 23.30
C ASP A 160 -17.42 2.95 22.11
N GLY A 161 -16.18 2.68 21.69
CA GLY A 161 -15.87 1.79 20.57
C GLY A 161 -16.24 2.36 19.20
N LYS A 162 -16.47 3.67 19.11
CA LYS A 162 -16.72 4.34 17.81
C LYS A 162 -15.45 4.39 16.97
N VAL A 163 -15.65 4.33 15.69
CA VAL A 163 -14.59 4.54 14.69
C VAL A 163 -14.96 5.78 13.89
N PRO A 164 -14.31 6.92 14.14
CA PRO A 164 -14.58 8.13 13.37
C PRO A 164 -14.10 8.00 11.93
N THR A 165 -14.70 8.75 11.02
CA THR A 165 -14.18 8.99 9.69
C THR A 165 -13.01 9.97 9.72
N CYS A 166 -12.14 9.91 8.70
CA CYS A 166 -11.07 10.91 8.56
C CYS A 166 -11.64 12.34 8.45
N LEU A 167 -12.84 12.49 7.89
CA LEU A 167 -13.53 13.78 7.76
C LEU A 167 -13.94 14.35 9.11
N GLU A 168 -14.52 13.53 10.01
CA GLU A 168 -14.87 13.94 11.38
C GLU A 168 -13.64 14.36 12.18
N VAL A 169 -12.56 13.61 12.05
CA VAL A 169 -11.27 13.94 12.68
C VAL A 169 -10.73 15.26 12.14
N LEU A 170 -10.73 15.45 10.82
CA LEU A 170 -10.29 16.70 10.18
C LEU A 170 -11.12 17.90 10.61
N LYS A 171 -12.44 17.71 10.74
CA LYS A 171 -13.38 18.72 11.25
C LYS A 171 -13.03 19.11 12.69
N SER A 172 -12.81 18.13 13.56
CA SER A 172 -12.45 18.37 14.97
C SER A 172 -11.16 19.20 15.11
N ILE A 173 -10.10 18.85 14.37
CA ILE A 173 -8.84 19.61 14.44
C ILE A 173 -8.95 21.01 13.85
N ARG A 174 -9.78 21.22 12.81
CA ARG A 174 -10.07 22.54 12.24
C ARG A 174 -10.85 23.41 13.25
N ASP A 175 -11.94 22.87 13.82
CA ASP A 175 -12.85 23.61 14.69
C ASP A 175 -12.20 23.99 16.03
N THR A 176 -11.31 23.14 16.54
CA THR A 176 -10.54 23.42 17.77
C THR A 176 -9.27 24.24 17.53
N GLY A 177 -8.81 24.33 16.29
CA GLY A 177 -7.50 24.94 15.98
C GLY A 177 -6.31 24.14 16.51
N LEU A 178 -6.49 22.86 16.86
CA LEU A 178 -5.45 22.01 17.44
C LEU A 178 -4.22 21.91 16.54
N PHE A 179 -4.43 21.74 15.23
CA PHE A 179 -3.39 21.79 14.21
C PHE A 179 -3.77 22.75 13.09
N LYS A 180 -2.74 23.34 12.46
CA LYS A 180 -2.96 24.22 11.30
C LYS A 180 -3.37 23.38 10.10
N VAL A 181 -4.55 23.65 9.54
CA VAL A 181 -5.05 23.05 8.31
C VAL A 181 -4.96 24.04 7.14
N GLY A 182 -4.91 23.52 5.92
CA GLY A 182 -4.91 24.35 4.70
C GLY A 182 -6.32 24.82 4.33
N ASN A 183 -6.41 25.88 3.51
CA ASN A 183 -7.70 26.47 3.08
C ASN A 183 -8.61 25.46 2.35
N ARG A 184 -8.04 24.47 1.65
CA ARG A 184 -8.81 23.43 0.96
C ARG A 184 -9.65 22.58 1.92
N VAL A 185 -9.29 22.52 3.20
CA VAL A 185 -10.08 21.81 4.21
C VAL A 185 -11.47 22.41 4.37
N ASP A 186 -11.60 23.73 4.28
CA ASP A 186 -12.91 24.39 4.37
C ASP A 186 -13.81 24.02 3.18
N GLU A 187 -13.24 23.89 1.99
CA GLU A 187 -13.97 23.43 0.79
C GLU A 187 -14.41 21.96 0.94
N VAL A 188 -13.53 21.11 1.49
CA VAL A 188 -13.82 19.69 1.73
C VAL A 188 -14.91 19.51 2.80
N LEU A 189 -14.94 20.36 3.82
CA LEU A 189 -15.89 20.31 4.93
C LEU A 189 -17.20 21.07 4.66
N ALA A 190 -17.26 21.88 3.60
CA ALA A 190 -18.49 22.57 3.18
C ALA A 190 -19.55 21.57 2.70
N ASP A 191 -20.81 22.01 2.66
CA ASP A 191 -21.89 21.21 2.09
C ASP A 191 -21.67 20.93 0.60
N TYR A 192 -22.11 19.76 0.15
CA TYR A 192 -21.96 19.34 -1.23
C TYR A 192 -22.65 20.33 -2.20
N SER A 193 -21.94 20.73 -3.26
CA SER A 193 -22.50 21.49 -4.37
C SER A 193 -22.40 20.70 -5.68
N GLN A 194 -23.38 20.85 -6.57
CA GLN A 194 -23.41 20.14 -7.87
C GLN A 194 -22.26 20.54 -8.81
N ASP A 195 -21.69 21.73 -8.63
CA ASP A 195 -20.58 22.28 -9.42
C ASP A 195 -19.22 22.07 -8.73
N GLU A 196 -19.12 21.11 -7.83
CA GLU A 196 -17.90 20.89 -7.05
C GLU A 196 -16.74 20.40 -7.93
N ASN A 197 -15.54 20.91 -7.62
CA ASN A 197 -14.32 20.49 -8.29
C ASN A 197 -14.05 18.99 -8.02
N GLU A 198 -13.79 18.23 -9.10
CA GLU A 198 -13.44 16.79 -9.05
C GLU A 198 -12.41 16.45 -7.97
N LYS A 199 -11.42 17.33 -7.71
CA LYS A 199 -10.43 17.14 -6.63
C LYS A 199 -11.08 17.16 -5.26
N ILE A 200 -12.02 18.09 -5.02
CA ILE A 200 -12.69 18.22 -3.73
C ILE A 200 -13.61 17.03 -3.51
N THR A 201 -14.35 16.62 -4.53
CA THR A 201 -15.22 15.45 -4.48
C THR A 201 -14.42 14.17 -4.18
N ALA A 202 -13.31 13.94 -4.89
CA ALA A 202 -12.44 12.78 -4.66
C ALA A 202 -11.85 12.77 -3.25
N LEU A 203 -11.38 13.93 -2.77
CA LEU A 203 -10.79 14.08 -1.45
C LEU A 203 -11.84 13.90 -0.34
N ARG A 204 -13.03 14.47 -0.49
CA ARG A 204 -14.14 14.30 0.44
C ARG A 204 -14.57 12.85 0.53
N THR A 205 -14.72 12.16 -0.61
CA THR A 205 -15.06 10.75 -0.66
C THR A 205 -14.01 9.91 0.06
N ALA A 206 -12.74 10.15 -0.21
CA ALA A 206 -11.64 9.45 0.47
C ALA A 206 -11.63 9.70 1.98
N LEU A 207 -11.81 10.94 2.41
CA LEU A 207 -11.84 11.32 3.82
C LEU A 207 -13.10 10.83 4.57
N SER A 208 -14.13 10.39 3.85
CA SER A 208 -15.30 9.73 4.45
C SER A 208 -14.99 8.29 4.91
N ALA A 209 -13.82 7.73 4.53
CA ALA A 209 -13.35 6.45 5.01
C ALA A 209 -13.09 6.47 6.52
N PRO A 210 -13.26 5.31 7.21
CA PRO A 210 -12.93 5.16 8.62
C PRO A 210 -11.45 5.48 8.89
N PHE A 211 -11.16 6.08 10.04
CA PHE A 211 -9.79 6.53 10.38
C PHE A 211 -8.77 5.38 10.41
N TYR A 212 -9.16 4.15 10.75
CA TYR A 212 -8.25 2.99 10.70
C TYR A 212 -7.70 2.71 9.30
N GLU A 213 -8.40 3.10 8.23
CA GLU A 213 -7.85 2.98 6.87
C GLU A 213 -6.70 3.97 6.63
N LEU A 214 -6.77 5.15 7.23
CA LEU A 214 -5.66 6.10 7.21
C LEU A 214 -4.44 5.55 7.97
N GLU A 215 -4.65 4.89 9.10
CA GLU A 215 -3.57 4.26 9.86
C GLU A 215 -2.84 3.21 9.02
N ARG A 216 -3.59 2.34 8.35
CA ARG A 216 -3.06 1.33 7.41
C ARG A 216 -2.36 1.97 6.22
N TYR A 217 -2.95 2.99 5.62
CA TYR A 217 -2.32 3.76 4.55
C TYR A 217 -1.01 4.42 5.02
N ALA A 218 -0.98 5.00 6.22
CA ALA A 218 0.23 5.60 6.79
C ALA A 218 1.36 4.58 6.98
N LEU A 219 1.04 3.37 7.45
CA LEU A 219 2.00 2.27 7.54
C LEU A 219 2.49 1.85 6.15
N TYR A 220 1.60 1.78 5.16
CA TYR A 220 1.95 1.41 3.79
C TYR A 220 2.92 2.41 3.15
N VAL A 221 2.64 3.71 3.19
CA VAL A 221 3.50 4.73 2.56
C VAL A 221 4.81 4.97 3.31
N SER A 222 4.94 4.49 4.55
CA SER A 222 6.20 4.52 5.33
C SER A 222 7.02 3.23 5.21
N ASP A 223 6.68 2.35 4.25
CA ASP A 223 7.31 1.04 4.02
C ASP A 223 7.28 0.08 5.24
N ASN A 224 6.40 0.33 6.21
CA ASN A 224 6.21 -0.49 7.41
C ASN A 224 5.14 -1.57 7.21
N THR A 225 5.08 -2.16 6.02
CA THR A 225 4.18 -3.29 5.70
C THR A 225 4.88 -4.35 4.88
N ARG A 226 4.29 -5.54 4.82
CA ARG A 226 4.78 -6.61 3.93
C ARG A 226 4.62 -6.29 2.45
N PHE A 227 3.77 -5.34 2.07
CA PHE A 227 3.46 -5.05 0.66
C PHE A 227 4.45 -4.07 0.03
N ALA A 228 4.89 -4.40 -1.19
CA ALA A 228 5.64 -3.49 -2.06
C ALA A 228 5.28 -3.77 -3.52
N THR A 229 5.52 -2.80 -4.43
CA THR A 229 5.31 -3.05 -5.85
C THR A 229 6.48 -3.77 -6.49
N HIS A 230 6.20 -4.59 -7.54
CA HIS A 230 7.25 -5.25 -8.33
C HIS A 230 8.35 -4.29 -8.81
N GLN A 231 7.98 -3.06 -9.14
CA GLN A 231 8.93 -2.03 -9.58
C GLN A 231 9.68 -1.38 -8.41
N GLY A 232 8.99 -1.18 -7.27
CA GLY A 232 9.51 -0.47 -6.10
C GLY A 232 10.64 -1.21 -5.38
N VAL A 233 10.74 -2.53 -5.57
CA VAL A 233 11.77 -3.36 -4.92
C VAL A 233 13.06 -3.51 -5.73
N LYS A 234 13.23 -2.74 -6.81
CA LYS A 234 14.46 -2.81 -7.60
C LYS A 234 15.68 -2.47 -6.75
N GLY A 235 16.63 -3.40 -6.67
CA GLY A 235 17.85 -3.25 -5.86
C GLY A 235 17.71 -3.68 -4.39
N LEU A 236 16.51 -4.05 -3.93
CA LEU A 236 16.29 -4.60 -2.60
C LEU A 236 16.30 -6.14 -2.66
N GLU A 237 16.56 -6.76 -1.52
CA GLU A 237 16.54 -8.23 -1.36
C GLU A 237 15.90 -8.59 -0.01
N PHE A 238 15.14 -9.69 0.01
CA PHE A 238 14.41 -10.13 1.18
C PHE A 238 14.64 -11.63 1.42
N PRO A 239 14.62 -12.11 2.66
CA PRO A 239 14.75 -13.55 2.94
C PRO A 239 13.66 -14.36 2.23
N ARG A 240 12.41 -13.91 2.32
CA ARG A 240 11.20 -14.56 1.78
C ARG A 240 10.40 -13.58 0.95
N VAL A 241 9.95 -14.02 -0.21
CA VAL A 241 9.14 -13.19 -1.11
C VAL A 241 7.94 -13.98 -1.63
N MET A 242 6.76 -13.35 -1.54
CA MET A 242 5.55 -13.80 -2.22
C MET A 242 5.27 -12.84 -3.38
N VAL A 243 5.33 -13.32 -4.62
CA VAL A 243 5.04 -12.53 -5.82
C VAL A 243 3.61 -12.79 -6.27
N ILE A 244 2.78 -11.76 -6.27
CA ILE A 244 1.36 -11.83 -6.66
C ILE A 244 1.21 -11.43 -8.12
N LEU A 245 0.78 -12.37 -8.96
CA LEU A 245 0.46 -12.18 -10.38
C LEU A 245 -1.07 -12.16 -10.52
N ASP A 246 -1.66 -10.97 -10.64
CA ASP A 246 -3.12 -10.79 -10.71
C ASP A 246 -3.47 -9.67 -11.70
N ASP A 247 -3.52 -10.02 -12.99
CA ASP A 247 -3.86 -9.08 -14.06
C ASP A 247 -5.32 -8.59 -13.95
N ALA A 248 -6.21 -9.37 -13.33
CA ALA A 248 -7.61 -8.96 -13.16
C ALA A 248 -7.77 -7.79 -12.20
N GLN A 249 -6.88 -7.67 -11.23
CA GLN A 249 -6.82 -6.52 -10.33
C GLN A 249 -5.95 -5.37 -10.88
N ALA A 250 -5.01 -5.64 -11.78
CA ALA A 250 -4.19 -4.60 -12.38
C ALA A 250 -5.02 -3.74 -13.34
N ARG A 251 -4.86 -2.41 -13.25
CA ARG A 251 -5.56 -1.44 -14.13
C ARG A 251 -4.70 -1.01 -15.31
N GLY A 252 -3.40 -1.24 -15.22
CA GLY A 252 -2.43 -0.88 -16.24
C GLY A 252 -2.42 -1.87 -17.39
N PHE A 253 -2.18 -1.37 -18.61
CA PHE A 253 -2.03 -2.17 -19.84
C PHE A 253 -0.57 -2.41 -20.23
N LEU A 254 0.39 -1.90 -19.41
CA LEU A 254 1.82 -2.00 -19.72
C LEU A 254 2.39 -3.39 -19.48
N PHE A 255 1.81 -4.12 -18.55
CA PHE A 255 2.22 -5.46 -18.12
C PHE A 255 1.03 -6.42 -18.21
N SER A 256 1.29 -7.67 -18.53
CA SER A 256 0.28 -8.72 -18.51
C SER A 256 0.95 -10.08 -18.29
N TYR A 257 0.73 -10.64 -17.13
CA TYR A 257 1.19 -11.97 -16.78
C TYR A 257 0.38 -13.05 -17.54
N GLU A 258 -0.92 -12.82 -17.77
CA GLU A 258 -1.73 -13.74 -18.58
C GLU A 258 -1.22 -13.85 -20.01
N LYS A 259 -0.67 -12.77 -20.62
CA LYS A 259 0.01 -12.86 -21.91
C LYS A 259 1.37 -13.57 -21.82
N LEU A 260 2.12 -13.32 -20.75
CA LEU A 260 3.42 -13.96 -20.53
C LEU A 260 3.28 -15.48 -20.39
N PHE A 261 2.23 -15.95 -19.72
CA PHE A 261 1.91 -17.36 -19.54
C PHE A 261 1.01 -17.93 -20.66
N GLY A 262 0.75 -17.19 -21.72
CA GLY A 262 0.00 -17.69 -22.89
C GLY A 262 -1.51 -17.82 -22.71
N VAL A 263 -2.06 -17.37 -21.56
CA VAL A 263 -3.52 -17.40 -21.29
C VAL A 263 -4.27 -16.41 -22.19
N LYS A 264 -3.65 -15.25 -22.46
CA LYS A 264 -4.19 -14.23 -23.38
C LYS A 264 -3.30 -14.09 -24.61
N ALA A 265 -3.93 -13.91 -25.76
CA ALA A 265 -3.24 -13.59 -27.01
C ALA A 265 -2.55 -12.21 -26.96
N GLN A 266 -1.56 -12.04 -27.82
CA GLN A 266 -0.94 -10.73 -28.05
C GLN A 266 -1.98 -9.78 -28.66
N SER A 267 -1.86 -8.48 -28.36
CA SER A 267 -2.66 -7.44 -29.02
C SER A 267 -2.02 -7.03 -30.33
N ASP A 268 -2.80 -6.44 -31.25
CA ASP A 268 -2.29 -5.89 -32.51
C ASP A 268 -1.13 -4.91 -32.27
N THR A 269 -1.18 -4.17 -31.15
CA THR A 269 -0.08 -3.27 -30.74
C THR A 269 1.17 -4.03 -30.34
N ASP A 270 1.04 -5.17 -29.64
CA ASP A 270 2.19 -6.02 -29.30
C ASP A 270 2.80 -6.64 -30.56
N GLU A 271 1.99 -7.14 -31.49
CA GLU A 271 2.45 -7.70 -32.76
C GLU A 271 3.18 -6.65 -33.60
N LYS A 272 2.61 -5.46 -33.72
CA LYS A 272 3.27 -4.34 -34.42
C LYS A 272 4.59 -3.95 -33.75
N ASN A 273 4.61 -3.85 -32.41
CA ASN A 273 5.83 -3.53 -31.69
C ASN A 273 6.91 -4.62 -31.87
N ALA A 274 6.52 -5.88 -31.84
CA ALA A 274 7.44 -7.00 -32.10
C ALA A 274 8.03 -6.91 -33.51
N HIS A 275 7.20 -6.63 -34.54
CA HIS A 275 7.65 -6.44 -35.92
C HIS A 275 8.62 -5.26 -36.05
N ASP A 276 8.34 -4.15 -35.33
CA ASP A 276 9.18 -2.93 -35.33
C ASP A 276 10.45 -3.07 -34.46
N GLY A 277 10.70 -4.21 -33.82
CA GLY A 277 11.80 -4.41 -32.87
C GLY A 277 11.66 -3.63 -31.57
N LYS A 278 10.44 -3.23 -31.21
CA LYS A 278 10.11 -2.48 -29.98
C LYS A 278 9.64 -3.42 -28.87
N ASP A 279 9.70 -2.93 -27.65
CA ASP A 279 9.19 -3.66 -26.48
C ASP A 279 7.68 -3.92 -26.56
N THR A 280 7.30 -5.19 -26.38
CA THR A 280 5.91 -5.64 -26.22
C THR A 280 5.51 -5.61 -24.74
N SER A 281 4.21 -5.82 -24.45
CA SER A 281 3.76 -6.05 -23.08
C SER A 281 4.40 -7.31 -22.48
N ILE A 282 4.61 -8.36 -23.29
CA ILE A 282 5.25 -9.61 -22.85
C ILE A 282 6.72 -9.37 -22.45
N THR A 283 7.52 -8.71 -23.32
CA THR A 283 8.93 -8.47 -23.02
C THR A 283 9.12 -7.58 -21.79
N ARG A 284 8.26 -6.59 -21.60
CA ARG A 284 8.24 -5.76 -20.37
C ARG A 284 7.87 -6.57 -19.14
N THR A 285 6.84 -7.43 -19.27
CA THR A 285 6.37 -8.29 -18.17
C THR A 285 7.44 -9.31 -17.78
N ALA A 286 8.10 -9.95 -18.75
CA ALA A 286 9.18 -10.89 -18.47
C ALA A 286 10.33 -10.24 -17.69
N ARG A 287 10.74 -9.02 -18.04
CA ARG A 287 11.75 -8.27 -17.28
C ARG A 287 11.27 -7.92 -15.87
N LEU A 288 9.99 -7.53 -15.71
CA LEU A 288 9.43 -7.23 -14.40
C LEU A 288 9.32 -8.48 -13.54
N PHE A 289 8.90 -9.60 -14.13
CA PHE A 289 8.85 -10.91 -13.47
C PHE A 289 10.22 -11.33 -12.96
N TYR A 290 11.23 -11.22 -13.81
CA TYR A 290 12.61 -11.47 -13.43
C TYR A 290 13.04 -10.59 -12.23
N VAL A 291 12.76 -9.27 -12.29
CA VAL A 291 13.07 -8.36 -11.17
C VAL A 291 12.39 -8.79 -9.89
N ALA A 292 11.09 -9.14 -9.93
CA ALA A 292 10.34 -9.55 -8.76
C ALA A 292 10.87 -10.88 -8.16
N CYS A 293 11.10 -11.89 -9.01
CA CYS A 293 11.56 -13.22 -8.57
C CYS A 293 12.97 -13.20 -7.99
N THR A 294 13.85 -12.35 -8.51
CA THR A 294 15.23 -12.23 -8.01
C THR A 294 15.38 -11.44 -6.70
N ARG A 295 14.28 -11.06 -6.06
CA ARG A 295 14.31 -10.39 -4.74
C ARG A 295 14.42 -11.34 -3.57
N ALA A 296 14.06 -12.61 -3.76
CA ALA A 296 14.14 -13.62 -2.71
C ALA A 296 15.57 -14.15 -2.53
N LYS A 297 16.02 -14.27 -1.27
CA LYS A 297 17.31 -14.86 -0.92
C LYS A 297 17.20 -16.33 -0.53
N LYS A 298 16.11 -16.72 0.16
CA LYS A 298 15.93 -18.07 0.71
C LYS A 298 14.78 -18.81 0.03
N SER A 299 13.61 -18.18 -0.01
CA SER A 299 12.43 -18.83 -0.58
C SER A 299 11.50 -17.85 -1.29
N LEU A 300 10.93 -18.34 -2.39
CA LEU A 300 10.07 -17.60 -3.30
C LEU A 300 8.78 -18.37 -3.51
N ALA A 301 7.65 -17.75 -3.16
CA ALA A 301 6.31 -18.18 -3.54
C ALA A 301 5.79 -17.28 -4.66
N ILE A 302 5.31 -17.84 -5.74
CA ILE A 302 4.66 -17.09 -6.83
C ILE A 302 3.20 -17.53 -6.86
N VAL A 303 2.27 -16.58 -6.74
CA VAL A 303 0.83 -16.83 -6.75
C VAL A 303 0.24 -16.25 -8.03
N ALA A 304 -0.16 -17.12 -8.95
CA ALA A 304 -0.73 -16.76 -10.24
C ALA A 304 -2.26 -16.93 -10.22
N TYR A 305 -2.96 -15.80 -10.22
CA TYR A 305 -4.42 -15.75 -10.39
C TYR A 305 -4.77 -15.71 -11.87
N THR A 306 -5.50 -16.71 -12.35
CA THR A 306 -5.74 -16.88 -13.80
C THR A 306 -7.14 -17.38 -14.11
N GLU A 307 -7.54 -17.27 -15.38
CA GLU A 307 -8.72 -17.90 -15.94
C GLU A 307 -8.44 -19.34 -16.46
N ASN A 308 -7.14 -19.68 -16.68
CA ASN A 308 -6.75 -20.97 -17.25
C ASN A 308 -5.49 -21.49 -16.53
N GLU A 309 -5.72 -22.30 -15.51
CA GLU A 309 -4.67 -22.86 -14.65
C GLU A 309 -3.76 -23.83 -15.42
N GLU A 310 -4.34 -24.65 -16.30
CA GLU A 310 -3.59 -25.60 -17.12
C GLU A 310 -2.61 -24.87 -18.05
N MET A 311 -3.05 -23.81 -18.72
CA MET A 311 -2.20 -23.04 -19.63
C MET A 311 -1.02 -22.40 -18.90
N VAL A 312 -1.23 -21.87 -17.70
CA VAL A 312 -0.13 -21.30 -16.87
C VAL A 312 0.87 -22.39 -16.51
N ARG A 313 0.39 -23.58 -16.06
CA ARG A 313 1.23 -24.72 -15.73
C ARG A 313 2.05 -25.20 -16.93
N ASP A 314 1.37 -25.46 -18.05
CA ASP A 314 2.00 -25.99 -19.25
C ASP A 314 3.05 -25.02 -19.83
N THR A 315 2.74 -23.73 -19.84
CA THR A 315 3.69 -22.70 -20.27
C THR A 315 4.91 -22.62 -19.35
N ALA A 316 4.71 -22.70 -18.04
CA ALA A 316 5.79 -22.67 -17.06
C ALA A 316 6.74 -23.87 -17.23
N LEU A 317 6.19 -25.07 -17.46
CA LEU A 317 6.93 -26.31 -17.73
C LEU A 317 7.64 -26.26 -19.08
N ALA A 318 6.93 -25.87 -20.16
CA ALA A 318 7.49 -25.82 -21.51
C ALA A 318 8.67 -24.86 -21.65
N ASN A 319 8.66 -23.76 -20.90
CA ASN A 319 9.77 -22.81 -20.84
C ASN A 319 10.88 -23.21 -19.86
N GLY A 320 10.73 -24.30 -19.11
CA GLY A 320 11.70 -24.76 -18.11
C GLY A 320 11.87 -23.78 -16.95
N TRP A 321 10.86 -22.97 -16.64
CA TRP A 321 10.93 -22.02 -15.52
C TRP A 321 10.74 -22.71 -14.17
N PHE A 322 10.00 -23.81 -14.15
CA PHE A 322 9.69 -24.61 -12.96
C PHE A 322 9.75 -26.09 -13.27
N LEU A 323 10.04 -26.89 -12.27
CA LEU A 323 9.90 -28.32 -12.31
C LEU A 323 8.45 -28.73 -11.95
N GLU A 324 8.02 -29.93 -12.36
CA GLU A 324 6.66 -30.43 -12.07
C GLU A 324 6.33 -30.41 -10.56
N ASN A 325 7.29 -30.78 -9.72
CA ASN A 325 7.14 -30.81 -8.26
C ASN A 325 7.24 -29.44 -7.59
N GLU A 326 7.44 -28.37 -8.34
CA GLU A 326 7.45 -26.99 -7.86
C GLU A 326 6.13 -26.26 -8.12
N ILE A 327 5.17 -26.90 -8.81
CA ILE A 327 3.90 -26.31 -9.23
C ILE A 327 2.73 -26.92 -8.46
N TYR A 328 1.89 -26.08 -7.88
CA TYR A 328 0.69 -26.43 -7.13
C TYR A 328 -0.54 -25.72 -7.71
N ILE A 329 -1.66 -26.42 -7.79
CA ILE A 329 -2.97 -25.84 -8.06
C ILE A 329 -3.70 -25.73 -6.71
N VAL A 330 -4.21 -24.53 -6.37
CA VAL A 330 -4.71 -24.19 -5.03
C VAL A 330 -6.14 -23.68 -5.06
#